data_a0126d0e34cb57832520988ff18e5751
#
_entry.id   a0126d0e34cb57832520988ff18e5751
#
_cell.length_a   1.000
_cell.length_b   1.000
_cell.length_c   1.000
_cell.angle_alpha   90.00
_cell.angle_beta   90.00
_cell.angle_gamma   90.00
#
_symmetry.space_group_name_H-M   'P 1'
#
loop_
_entity.id
_entity.type
_entity.pdbx_description
1 polymer ?
#
loop_
_entity_poly.entity_id
_entity_poly.type
_entity_poly.pdbx_seq_one_letter_code
_entity_poly.pdbx_strand_id
1 'polypeptide(L)'
;AEKLQTIAILEAEGADLSRVIFGHSDGIAWDMALMLEILSRGVYIQFDMLGMDNNSLFLRPLSRSIWDLAGLAQTPQVIEALPKLIEKGYEERILLSQDVYTKMQLKRYGGNGYSFILESVLPELLKRGITDDQVHRITVENPAEVLTLVSPR
;
A
#
# COMPACT_ATOMS: atom_id res chain seq x y z
N ALA A 1 -15.27 0.48 5.25
CA ALA A 1 -16.00 0.61 6.54
C ALA A 1 -15.09 0.29 7.73
N GLU A 2 -14.43 -0.87 7.79
CA GLU A 2 -13.63 -1.30 8.95
C GLU A 2 -12.46 -0.37 9.30
N LYS A 3 -11.67 0.06 8.30
CA LYS A 3 -10.55 0.99 8.53
C LYS A 3 -11.01 2.32 9.18
N LEU A 4 -12.15 2.85 8.77
CA LEU A 4 -12.72 4.09 9.37
C LEU A 4 -13.19 3.87 10.80
N GLN A 5 -13.75 2.71 11.12
CA GLN A 5 -14.12 2.35 12.50
C GLN A 5 -12.87 2.22 13.38
N THR A 6 -11.80 1.60 12.85
CA THR A 6 -10.52 1.50 13.55
C THR A 6 -9.94 2.89 13.83
N ILE A 7 -9.98 3.81 12.85
CA ILE A 7 -9.54 5.20 13.06
C ILE A 7 -10.32 5.86 14.18
N ALA A 8 -11.65 5.72 14.19
CA ALA A 8 -12.48 6.34 15.23
C ALA A 8 -12.15 5.79 16.64
N ILE A 9 -11.83 4.50 16.77
CA ILE A 9 -11.40 3.91 18.03
C ILE A 9 -10.03 4.47 18.45
N LEU A 10 -9.07 4.51 17.53
CA LEU A 10 -7.73 5.02 17.80
C LEU A 10 -7.76 6.50 18.23
N GLU A 11 -8.58 7.32 17.57
CA GLU A 11 -8.80 8.72 17.97
C GLU A 11 -9.40 8.84 19.36
N ALA A 12 -10.41 8.03 19.68
CA ALA A 12 -11.05 8.04 20.99
C ALA A 12 -10.07 7.66 22.12
N GLU A 13 -9.10 6.79 21.82
CA GLU A 13 -8.04 6.37 22.75
C GLU A 13 -6.83 7.33 22.74
N GLY A 14 -6.88 8.43 21.98
CA GLY A 14 -5.83 9.45 21.95
C GLY A 14 -4.57 9.05 21.17
N ALA A 15 -4.68 8.10 20.24
CA ALA A 15 -3.56 7.71 19.40
C ALA A 15 -3.16 8.83 18.43
N ASP A 16 -1.86 8.95 18.18
CA ASP A 16 -1.32 9.83 17.16
C ASP A 16 -1.53 9.23 15.77
N LEU A 17 -2.56 9.68 15.08
CA LEU A 17 -2.92 9.14 13.76
C LEU A 17 -1.83 9.35 12.71
N SER A 18 -0.95 10.36 12.86
CA SER A 18 0.16 10.57 11.95
C SER A 18 1.21 9.45 12.00
N ARG A 19 1.08 8.54 12.95
CA ARG A 19 1.95 7.36 13.12
C ARG A 19 1.22 6.03 12.90
N VAL A 20 -0.01 6.09 12.46
CA VAL A 20 -0.81 4.90 12.14
C VAL A 20 -0.63 4.52 10.68
N ILE A 21 -0.32 3.26 10.43
CA ILE A 21 -0.17 2.69 9.08
C ILE A 21 -1.28 1.66 8.87
N PHE A 22 -2.06 1.84 7.83
CA PHE A 22 -3.00 0.83 7.35
C PHE A 22 -2.38 0.00 6.22
N GLY A 23 -1.86 -1.18 6.55
CA GLY A 23 -1.44 -2.20 5.59
C GLY A 23 -2.61 -2.80 4.82
N HIS A 24 -2.27 -3.61 3.82
CA HIS A 24 -3.23 -4.27 2.93
C HIS A 24 -4.28 -3.30 2.35
N SER A 25 -3.82 -2.09 2.00
CA SER A 25 -4.67 -1.08 1.38
C SER A 25 -4.87 -1.33 -0.12
N ASP A 26 -4.19 -2.34 -0.68
CA ASP A 26 -4.41 -2.84 -2.04
C ASP A 26 -5.88 -3.19 -2.28
N GLY A 27 -6.52 -3.81 -1.28
CA GLY A 27 -7.94 -4.20 -1.34
C GLY A 27 -8.94 -3.05 -1.52
N ILE A 28 -8.53 -1.81 -1.30
CA ILE A 28 -9.36 -0.61 -1.51
C ILE A 28 -8.84 0.29 -2.64
N ALA A 29 -7.82 -0.12 -3.41
CA ALA A 29 -7.23 0.70 -4.48
C ALA A 29 -8.23 1.09 -5.58
N TRP A 30 -9.33 0.38 -5.72
CA TRP A 30 -10.42 0.69 -6.63
C TRP A 30 -11.42 1.72 -6.07
N ASP A 31 -11.42 1.98 -4.76
CA ASP A 31 -12.34 2.92 -4.08
C ASP A 31 -11.61 4.20 -3.68
N MET A 32 -11.47 5.11 -4.64
CA MET A 32 -10.78 6.39 -4.45
C MET A 32 -11.45 7.23 -3.34
N ALA A 33 -12.77 7.21 -3.24
CA ALA A 33 -13.48 8.00 -2.23
C ALA A 33 -13.13 7.52 -0.82
N LEU A 34 -13.14 6.20 -0.60
CA LEU A 34 -12.75 5.61 0.68
C LEU A 34 -11.27 5.87 1.02
N MET A 35 -10.37 5.76 0.03
CA MET A 35 -8.94 6.06 0.25
C MET A 35 -8.73 7.51 0.68
N LEU A 36 -9.38 8.46 0.00
CA LEU A 36 -9.28 9.89 0.33
C LEU A 36 -9.87 10.18 1.72
N GLU A 37 -10.98 9.55 2.09
CA GLU A 37 -11.57 9.69 3.42
C GLU A 37 -10.62 9.17 4.50
N ILE A 38 -10.00 8.02 4.31
CA ILE A 38 -8.99 7.45 5.23
C ILE A 38 -7.78 8.38 5.35
N LEU A 39 -7.22 8.83 4.22
CA LEU A 39 -6.05 9.69 4.18
C LEU A 39 -6.31 11.08 4.80
N SER A 40 -7.54 11.61 4.67
CA SER A 40 -7.91 12.89 5.29
C SER A 40 -7.81 12.89 6.82
N ARG A 41 -7.75 11.71 7.44
CA ARG A 41 -7.56 11.53 8.90
C ARG A 41 -6.09 11.59 9.31
N GLY A 42 -5.15 11.77 8.37
CA GLY A 42 -3.72 11.92 8.63
C GLY A 42 -2.93 10.62 8.79
N VAL A 43 -3.56 9.46 8.59
CA VAL A 43 -2.90 8.14 8.63
C VAL A 43 -2.11 7.87 7.37
N TYR A 44 -1.21 6.89 7.43
CA TYR A 44 -0.58 6.30 6.24
C TYR A 44 -1.42 5.16 5.69
N ILE A 45 -1.46 5.03 4.36
CA ILE A 45 -1.88 3.80 3.68
C ILE A 45 -0.65 3.10 3.11
N GLN A 46 -0.63 1.77 3.20
CA GLN A 46 0.43 0.96 2.63
C GLN A 46 -0.17 -0.03 1.63
N PHE A 47 0.31 0.05 0.39
CA PHE A 47 0.09 -0.98 -0.62
C PHE A 47 1.23 -1.97 -0.50
N ASP A 48 0.97 -3.14 0.06
CA ASP A 48 1.99 -4.10 0.45
C ASP A 48 1.88 -5.45 -0.24
N MET A 49 0.96 -5.59 -1.19
CA MET A 49 0.79 -6.81 -1.96
C MET A 49 1.29 -6.68 -3.42
N LEU A 50 2.16 -5.70 -3.68
CA LEU A 50 2.68 -5.44 -5.03
C LEU A 50 3.49 -6.64 -5.55
N GLY A 51 3.10 -7.15 -6.73
CA GLY A 51 3.73 -8.31 -7.35
C GLY A 51 3.21 -9.66 -6.88
N MET A 52 2.15 -9.71 -6.08
CA MET A 52 1.51 -10.96 -5.66
C MET A 52 0.51 -11.49 -6.70
N ASP A 53 0.25 -10.78 -7.80
CA ASP A 53 -0.76 -11.09 -8.80
C ASP A 53 -0.65 -12.53 -9.36
N ASN A 54 0.58 -13.00 -9.56
CA ASN A 54 0.85 -14.35 -10.06
C ASN A 54 0.45 -15.44 -9.07
N ASN A 55 0.49 -15.17 -7.77
CA ASN A 55 0.12 -16.13 -6.74
C ASN A 55 -1.39 -16.24 -6.57
N SER A 56 -2.12 -15.15 -6.83
CA SER A 56 -3.59 -15.12 -6.71
C SER A 56 -4.28 -16.04 -7.70
N LEU A 57 -3.70 -16.26 -8.89
CA LEU A 57 -4.28 -17.14 -9.90
C LEU A 57 -4.29 -18.62 -9.47
N PHE A 58 -3.25 -19.07 -8.76
CA PHE A 58 -3.15 -20.45 -8.27
C PHE A 58 -3.97 -20.70 -7.00
N LEU A 59 -4.23 -19.66 -6.23
CA LEU A 59 -5.01 -19.78 -4.99
C LEU A 59 -6.52 -19.60 -5.20
N ARG A 60 -6.95 -19.09 -6.37
CA ARG A 60 -8.36 -18.94 -6.74
C ARG A 60 -9.21 -20.22 -6.55
N PRO A 61 -8.74 -21.45 -6.85
CA PRO A 61 -9.53 -22.65 -6.62
C PRO A 61 -9.66 -23.03 -5.15
N LEU A 62 -8.75 -22.60 -4.27
CA LEU A 62 -8.65 -23.05 -2.89
C LEU A 62 -9.43 -22.19 -1.89
N SER A 63 -9.80 -20.97 -2.25
CA SER A 63 -10.54 -20.11 -1.34
C SER A 63 -11.36 -19.04 -2.05
N ARG A 64 -12.48 -19.43 -2.62
CA ARG A 64 -13.50 -18.45 -3.02
C ARG A 64 -13.86 -17.48 -1.90
N SER A 65 -13.75 -17.91 -0.63
CA SER A 65 -14.15 -17.12 0.52
C SER A 65 -13.10 -16.13 1.02
N ILE A 66 -11.79 -16.44 0.95
CA ILE A 66 -10.75 -15.54 1.46
C ILE A 66 -10.45 -14.43 0.44
N TRP A 67 -10.49 -14.72 -0.84
CA TRP A 67 -10.17 -13.77 -1.91
C TRP A 67 -11.35 -12.88 -2.31
N ASP A 68 -12.57 -13.40 -2.23
CA ASP A 68 -13.79 -12.57 -2.34
C ASP A 68 -13.95 -11.65 -1.12
N LEU A 69 -13.46 -12.06 0.06
CA LEU A 69 -13.41 -11.20 1.26
C LEU A 69 -12.29 -10.17 1.18
N ALA A 70 -11.17 -10.47 0.53
CA ALA A 70 -10.02 -9.59 0.50
C ALA A 70 -10.15 -8.48 -0.55
N GLY A 71 -11.04 -8.65 -1.57
CA GLY A 71 -11.20 -7.66 -2.64
C GLY A 71 -9.85 -7.18 -3.17
N LEU A 72 -8.85 -8.09 -3.24
CA LEU A 72 -7.46 -7.71 -3.45
C LEU A 72 -7.33 -7.04 -4.81
N ALA A 73 -7.11 -5.74 -4.79
CA ALA A 73 -6.67 -5.03 -5.96
C ALA A 73 -5.33 -5.60 -6.38
N GLN A 74 -5.20 -5.86 -7.66
CA GLN A 74 -3.96 -6.31 -8.24
C GLN A 74 -3.00 -5.12 -8.44
N THR A 75 -1.73 -5.39 -8.61
CA THR A 75 -0.70 -4.37 -8.88
C THR A 75 -1.14 -3.32 -9.92
N PRO A 76 -1.81 -3.66 -11.06
CA PRO A 76 -2.28 -2.65 -12.00
C PRO A 76 -3.26 -1.63 -11.40
N GLN A 77 -4.18 -2.04 -10.53
CA GLN A 77 -5.12 -1.12 -9.89
C GLN A 77 -4.41 -0.16 -8.93
N VAL A 78 -3.42 -0.65 -8.19
CA VAL A 78 -2.59 0.19 -7.33
C VAL A 78 -1.81 1.21 -8.16
N ILE A 79 -1.18 0.78 -9.27
CA ILE A 79 -0.45 1.65 -10.20
C ILE A 79 -1.37 2.71 -10.82
N GLU A 80 -2.65 2.43 -11.01
CA GLU A 80 -3.64 3.41 -11.48
C GLU A 80 -4.10 4.38 -10.38
N ALA A 81 -4.15 3.92 -9.13
CA ALA A 81 -4.58 4.73 -8.00
C ALA A 81 -3.51 5.72 -7.54
N LEU A 82 -2.24 5.32 -7.55
CA LEU A 82 -1.12 6.10 -7.02
C LEU A 82 -1.00 7.50 -7.64
N PRO A 83 -0.99 7.70 -8.98
CA PRO A 83 -0.92 9.04 -9.56
C PRO A 83 -2.08 9.94 -9.11
N LYS A 84 -3.28 9.36 -8.98
CA LYS A 84 -4.48 10.12 -8.56
C LYS A 84 -4.38 10.56 -7.10
N LEU A 85 -3.83 9.73 -6.22
CA LEU A 85 -3.61 10.07 -4.82
C LEU A 85 -2.54 11.16 -4.67
N ILE A 86 -1.48 11.07 -5.46
CA ILE A 86 -0.41 12.07 -5.51
C ILE A 86 -0.95 13.40 -6.04
N GLU A 87 -1.74 13.40 -7.12
CA GLU A 87 -2.42 14.60 -7.64
C GLU A 87 -3.31 15.28 -6.59
N LYS A 88 -3.87 14.50 -5.66
CA LYS A 88 -4.66 15.00 -4.52
C LYS A 88 -3.81 15.48 -3.33
N GLY A 89 -2.47 15.43 -3.43
CA GLY A 89 -1.54 15.89 -2.41
C GLY A 89 -1.29 14.90 -1.27
N TYR A 90 -1.49 13.61 -1.49
CA TYR A 90 -1.30 12.59 -0.47
C TYR A 90 0.01 11.80 -0.60
N GLU A 91 0.98 12.26 -1.40
CA GLU A 91 2.27 11.58 -1.56
C GLU A 91 3.00 11.33 -0.24
N GLU A 92 2.83 12.22 0.75
CA GLU A 92 3.45 12.10 2.08
C GLU A 92 2.82 11.03 2.99
N ARG A 93 1.76 10.38 2.55
CA ARG A 93 0.99 9.40 3.35
C ARG A 93 0.89 8.04 2.68
N ILE A 94 1.75 7.76 1.70
CA ILE A 94 1.77 6.52 0.94
C ILE A 94 3.04 5.72 1.25
N LEU A 95 2.88 4.42 1.45
CA LEU A 95 3.96 3.44 1.61
C LEU A 95 3.77 2.30 0.62
N LEU A 96 4.88 1.72 0.15
CA LEU A 96 4.88 0.60 -0.79
C LEU A 96 5.67 -0.58 -0.21
N SER A 97 5.18 -1.80 -0.42
CA SER A 97 5.86 -3.04 -0.03
C SER A 97 5.41 -4.21 -0.91
N GLN A 98 5.93 -5.41 -0.67
CA GLN A 98 5.61 -6.63 -1.45
C GLN A 98 5.12 -7.78 -0.59
N ASP A 99 5.18 -7.69 0.72
CA ASP A 99 4.81 -8.75 1.68
C ASP A 99 5.39 -10.13 1.28
N VAL A 100 6.70 -10.18 1.02
CA VAL A 100 7.38 -11.43 0.64
C VAL A 100 7.55 -12.31 1.86
N TYR A 101 6.67 -13.30 2.05
CA TYR A 101 6.67 -14.22 3.19
C TYR A 101 6.78 -15.70 2.77
N THR A 102 6.59 -16.02 1.48
CA THR A 102 6.73 -17.37 0.97
C THR A 102 7.89 -17.49 0.01
N LYS A 103 8.48 -18.68 -0.04
CA LYS A 103 9.57 -18.99 -0.98
C LYS A 103 9.11 -18.87 -2.47
N MET A 104 7.83 -19.09 -2.77
CA MET A 104 7.28 -18.94 -4.12
C MET A 104 7.29 -17.50 -4.64
N GLN A 105 7.30 -16.51 -3.73
CA GLN A 105 7.39 -15.09 -4.09
C GLN A 105 8.81 -14.66 -4.47
N LEU A 106 9.83 -15.48 -4.17
CA LEU A 106 11.22 -15.19 -4.54
C LEU A 106 11.47 -15.47 -6.02
N LYS A 107 12.27 -14.62 -6.69
CA LYS A 107 12.63 -14.76 -8.12
C LYS A 107 13.13 -16.15 -8.48
N ARG A 108 13.95 -16.75 -7.61
CA ARG A 108 14.48 -18.12 -7.82
C ARG A 108 13.40 -19.17 -8.01
N TYR A 109 12.19 -18.93 -7.49
CA TYR A 109 11.08 -19.87 -7.53
C TYR A 109 9.90 -19.36 -8.39
N GLY A 110 10.16 -18.36 -9.26
CA GLY A 110 9.20 -17.86 -10.22
C GLY A 110 8.34 -16.68 -9.73
N GLY A 111 8.59 -16.18 -8.53
CA GLY A 111 7.95 -14.97 -8.01
C GLY A 111 8.67 -13.69 -8.43
N ASN A 112 8.12 -12.55 -8.04
CA ASN A 112 8.64 -11.22 -8.38
C ASN A 112 9.80 -10.75 -7.46
N GLY A 113 9.89 -11.30 -6.24
CA GLY A 113 10.96 -11.04 -5.27
C GLY A 113 10.96 -9.64 -4.68
N TYR A 114 11.97 -9.36 -3.87
CA TYR A 114 12.11 -8.09 -3.14
C TYR A 114 12.41 -6.87 -4.00
N SER A 115 12.91 -7.04 -5.21
CA SER A 115 13.26 -5.93 -6.12
C SER A 115 12.12 -5.51 -7.05
N PHE A 116 10.94 -6.13 -6.95
CA PHE A 116 9.83 -5.89 -7.87
C PHE A 116 9.39 -4.42 -7.93
N ILE A 117 9.31 -3.75 -6.79
CA ILE A 117 8.98 -2.32 -6.76
C ILE A 117 9.99 -1.53 -7.59
N LEU A 118 11.28 -1.72 -7.34
CA LEU A 118 12.35 -0.99 -8.00
C LEU A 118 12.43 -1.29 -9.51
N GLU A 119 12.22 -2.53 -9.90
CA GLU A 119 12.43 -2.99 -11.28
C GLU A 119 11.18 -2.85 -12.16
N SER A 120 10.00 -2.81 -11.56
CA SER A 120 8.73 -2.85 -12.31
C SER A 120 7.78 -1.71 -11.94
N VAL A 121 7.50 -1.52 -10.65
CA VAL A 121 6.49 -0.54 -10.22
C VAL A 121 6.97 0.90 -10.43
N LEU A 122 8.16 1.24 -9.94
CA LEU A 122 8.67 2.61 -10.05
C LEU A 122 8.88 3.05 -11.51
N PRO A 123 9.47 2.23 -12.42
CA PRO A 123 9.55 2.60 -13.84
C PRO A 123 8.18 2.83 -14.48
N GLU A 124 7.15 2.09 -14.06
CA GLU A 124 5.80 2.28 -14.59
C GLU A 124 5.15 3.57 -14.04
N LEU A 125 5.39 3.92 -12.78
CA LEU A 125 4.92 5.18 -12.19
C LEU A 125 5.57 6.39 -12.87
N LEU A 126 6.90 6.34 -13.14
CA LEU A 126 7.61 7.39 -13.87
C LEU A 126 7.03 7.61 -15.27
N LYS A 127 6.70 6.53 -16.00
CA LYS A 127 6.02 6.64 -17.32
C LYS A 127 4.64 7.31 -17.22
N ARG A 128 3.99 7.22 -16.06
CA ARG A 128 2.69 7.86 -15.80
C ARG A 128 2.81 9.30 -15.29
N GLY A 129 4.01 9.85 -15.29
CA GLY A 129 4.28 11.25 -14.95
C GLY A 129 4.57 11.52 -13.47
N ILE A 130 4.73 10.48 -12.65
CA ILE A 130 5.26 10.65 -11.30
C ILE A 130 6.72 11.07 -11.39
N THR A 131 7.12 12.08 -10.62
CA THR A 131 8.50 12.60 -10.64
C THR A 131 9.44 11.77 -9.78
N ASP A 132 10.76 11.91 -10.03
CA ASP A 132 11.78 11.27 -9.19
C ASP A 132 11.71 11.73 -7.73
N ASP A 133 11.38 13.00 -7.48
CA ASP A 133 11.20 13.52 -6.10
C ASP A 133 10.01 12.86 -5.41
N GLN A 134 8.89 12.64 -6.10
CA GLN A 134 7.73 11.93 -5.57
C GLN A 134 8.03 10.46 -5.32
N VAL A 135 8.78 9.81 -6.20
CA VAL A 135 9.29 8.45 -5.99
C VAL A 135 10.17 8.40 -4.73
N HIS A 136 11.12 9.35 -4.60
CA HIS A 136 11.98 9.44 -3.43
C HIS A 136 11.17 9.66 -2.14
N ARG A 137 10.18 10.55 -2.18
CA ARG A 137 9.27 10.79 -1.06
C ARG A 137 8.61 9.51 -0.59
N ILE A 138 7.98 8.78 -1.49
CA ILE A 138 7.21 7.57 -1.16
C ILE A 138 8.13 6.42 -0.69
N THR A 139 9.31 6.27 -1.29
CA THR A 139 10.17 5.10 -1.06
C THR A 139 11.25 5.30 0.01
N VAL A 140 11.58 6.53 0.35
CA VAL A 140 12.67 6.86 1.28
C VAL A 140 12.18 7.71 2.45
N GLU A 141 11.61 8.89 2.17
CA GLU A 141 11.29 9.84 3.22
C GLU A 141 10.10 9.39 4.08
N ASN A 142 8.99 8.96 3.47
CA ASN A 142 7.83 8.49 4.22
C ASN A 142 8.16 7.29 5.14
N PRO A 143 8.86 6.23 4.67
CA PRO A 143 9.30 5.16 5.57
C PRO A 143 10.22 5.67 6.68
N ALA A 144 11.17 6.55 6.38
CA ALA A 144 12.08 7.11 7.38
C ALA A 144 11.31 7.90 8.45
N GLU A 145 10.33 8.70 8.05
CA GLU A 145 9.51 9.51 8.96
C GLU A 145 8.65 8.64 9.88
N VAL A 146 7.85 7.74 9.30
CA VAL A 146 6.86 6.96 10.07
C VAL A 146 7.51 5.90 10.96
N LEU A 147 8.67 5.34 10.56
CA LEU A 147 9.38 4.31 11.30
C LEU A 147 10.40 4.87 12.30
N THR A 148 10.67 6.17 12.30
CA THR A 148 11.58 6.80 13.26
C THR A 148 11.04 6.64 14.69
N LEU A 149 11.90 6.16 15.59
CA LEU A 149 11.57 6.06 17.02
C LEU A 149 11.37 7.46 17.61
N VAL A 150 10.29 7.62 18.36
CA VAL A 150 9.99 8.85 19.11
C VAL A 150 10.10 8.57 20.61
N SER A 151 10.43 9.60 21.39
CA SER A 151 10.45 9.47 22.84
C SER A 151 9.06 9.07 23.35
N PRO A 152 8.98 8.16 24.33
CA PRO A 152 7.72 7.85 24.99
C PRO A 152 7.09 9.13 25.56
N ARG A 153 5.78 9.25 25.41
CA ARG A 153 5.00 10.34 26.03
C ARG A 153 4.69 10.00 27.48
#